data_0e07431d9e21ca0c5193c9fb0ae36c0a
#
_entry.id   0e07431d9e21ca0c5193c9fb0ae36c0a
#
_cell.length_a   1.000
_cell.length_b   1.000
_cell.length_c   1.000
_cell.angle_alpha   90.00
_cell.angle_beta   90.00
_cell.angle_gamma   90.00
#
_symmetry.space_group_name_H-M   'P 1'
#
loop_
_entity.id
_entity.type
_entity.pdbx_description
1 polymer ?
#
loop_
_entity_poly.entity_id
_entity_poly.type
_entity_poly.pdbx_seq_one_letter_code
_entity_poly.pdbx_strand_id
1 'polypeptide(L)'
;MAKNYDQMVSVEKMPRTVYDLVTNSMETLFPECVAFRAVAEDGQTVLEWTYAQMAEDIRRTVTYLKESIPDIKGKKVAILSRNCYEYGVLSFGTMLSGAVLVTLNYKKTWPELEYELGLVEPALIFEDGIDYGYRAELEQAYGSLLRPMNAYKDSQPGELTNCIDPDELLVLMF
;
A
#
# COMPACT_ATOMS: atom_id res chain seq x y z
N MET A 1 -18.78 7.76 24.09
CA MET A 1 -17.90 7.30 25.18
C MET A 1 -16.47 7.68 24.80
N ALA A 2 -15.81 8.51 25.60
CA ALA A 2 -14.40 8.79 25.40
C ALA A 2 -13.61 7.50 25.63
N LYS A 3 -12.97 6.97 24.61
CA LYS A 3 -12.06 5.83 24.75
C LYS A 3 -10.87 6.29 25.58
N ASN A 4 -10.63 5.58 26.67
CA ASN A 4 -9.52 5.83 27.57
C ASN A 4 -8.22 5.50 26.83
N TYR A 5 -7.47 6.51 26.42
CA TYR A 5 -6.14 6.37 25.79
C TYR A 5 -5.04 6.02 26.81
N ASP A 6 -5.41 5.71 28.05
CA ASP A 6 -4.48 5.46 29.16
C ASP A 6 -3.86 4.04 29.17
N GLN A 7 -4.20 3.16 28.23
CA GLN A 7 -3.42 1.95 28.04
C GLN A 7 -2.27 2.24 27.05
N MET A 8 -1.26 2.92 27.53
CA MET A 8 0.03 2.98 26.82
C MET A 8 0.54 1.55 26.64
N VAL A 9 0.65 1.13 25.38
CA VAL A 9 1.33 -0.13 25.05
C VAL A 9 2.75 -0.03 25.62
N SER A 10 3.15 -1.00 26.44
CA SER A 10 4.53 -0.98 26.97
C SER A 10 5.52 -0.98 25.82
N VAL A 11 6.67 -0.33 26.00
CA VAL A 11 7.73 -0.23 24.97
C VAL A 11 8.12 -1.61 24.41
N GLU A 12 8.04 -2.66 25.23
CA GLU A 12 8.28 -4.05 24.84
C GLU A 12 7.26 -4.61 23.84
N LYS A 13 6.06 -4.05 23.79
CA LYS A 13 4.97 -4.44 22.86
C LYS A 13 4.85 -3.53 21.63
N MET A 14 5.69 -2.50 21.54
CA MET A 14 5.69 -1.63 20.36
C MET A 14 6.21 -2.40 19.15
N PRO A 15 5.53 -2.28 17.99
CA PRO A 15 6.00 -2.89 16.75
C PRO A 15 7.37 -2.29 16.38
N ARG A 16 8.31 -3.13 15.99
CA ARG A 16 9.63 -2.72 15.54
C ARG A 16 9.76 -2.73 14.02
N THR A 17 8.89 -3.48 13.37
CA THR A 17 8.85 -3.64 11.91
C THR A 17 7.41 -3.45 11.41
N VAL A 18 7.25 -3.27 10.09
CA VAL A 18 5.92 -3.28 9.46
C VAL A 18 5.24 -4.65 9.65
N TYR A 19 6.02 -5.73 9.70
CA TYR A 19 5.50 -7.06 10.00
C TYR A 19 4.88 -7.11 11.41
N ASP A 20 5.58 -6.64 12.43
CA ASP A 20 5.05 -6.58 13.79
C ASP A 20 3.83 -5.66 13.90
N LEU A 21 3.81 -4.56 13.15
CA LEU A 21 2.67 -3.64 13.11
C LEU A 21 1.41 -4.35 12.64
N VAL A 22 1.49 -5.12 11.56
CA VAL A 22 0.33 -5.83 11.01
C VAL A 22 -0.04 -7.01 11.91
N THR A 23 0.88 -7.92 12.22
CA THR A 23 0.56 -9.18 12.93
C THR A 23 0.24 -8.99 14.41
N ASN A 24 0.95 -8.10 15.11
CA ASN A 24 0.73 -7.87 16.54
C ASN A 24 -0.28 -6.75 16.79
N SER A 25 -0.10 -5.57 16.16
CA SER A 25 -0.94 -4.43 16.50
C SER A 25 -2.30 -4.49 15.81
N MET A 26 -2.34 -4.72 14.50
CA MET A 26 -3.61 -4.72 13.77
C MET A 26 -4.44 -5.97 14.04
N GLU A 27 -3.83 -7.16 13.95
CA GLU A 27 -4.57 -8.42 14.04
C GLU A 27 -4.83 -8.87 15.49
N THR A 28 -3.93 -8.55 16.42
CA THR A 28 -3.99 -9.11 17.78
C THR A 28 -4.42 -8.08 18.82
N LEU A 29 -3.84 -6.89 18.84
CA LEU A 29 -4.11 -5.92 19.92
C LEU A 29 -5.34 -5.05 19.66
N PHE A 30 -5.58 -4.64 18.41
CA PHE A 30 -6.60 -3.66 18.07
C PHE A 30 -7.48 -4.04 16.85
N PRO A 31 -7.84 -5.33 16.64
CA PRO A 31 -8.50 -5.78 15.42
C PRO A 31 -9.80 -5.03 15.11
N GLU A 32 -10.60 -4.73 16.14
CA GLU A 32 -11.92 -4.08 16.01
C GLU A 32 -11.85 -2.54 15.97
N CYS A 33 -10.66 -1.95 16.15
CA CYS A 33 -10.53 -0.50 16.08
C CYS A 33 -10.56 -0.03 14.63
N VAL A 34 -11.13 1.16 14.41
CA VAL A 34 -11.14 1.80 13.09
C VAL A 34 -9.72 2.18 12.70
N ALA A 35 -9.24 1.58 11.61
CA ALA A 35 -7.93 1.85 11.02
C ALA A 35 -7.98 3.03 10.04
N PHE A 36 -9.05 3.09 9.24
CA PHE A 36 -9.20 4.10 8.20
C PHE A 36 -10.65 4.57 8.12
N ARG A 37 -10.84 5.85 7.84
CA ARG A 37 -12.15 6.46 7.65
C ARG A 37 -12.11 7.38 6.44
N ALA A 38 -13.09 7.27 5.57
CA ALA A 38 -13.26 8.13 4.42
C ALA A 38 -14.71 8.62 4.32
N VAL A 39 -14.91 9.74 3.65
CA VAL A 39 -16.23 10.19 3.24
C VAL A 39 -16.46 9.75 1.81
N ALA A 40 -17.59 9.08 1.56
CA ALA A 40 -17.96 8.63 0.22
C ALA A 40 -18.22 9.81 -0.73
N GLU A 41 -18.36 9.53 -2.02
CA GLU A 41 -18.58 10.55 -3.05
C GLU A 41 -19.88 11.37 -2.85
N ASP A 42 -20.86 10.83 -2.14
CA ASP A 42 -22.10 11.53 -1.77
C ASP A 42 -21.87 12.65 -0.74
N GLY A 43 -20.67 12.76 -0.18
CA GLY A 43 -20.28 13.76 0.82
C GLY A 43 -20.94 13.59 2.20
N GLN A 44 -21.71 12.51 2.41
CA GLN A 44 -22.48 12.26 3.64
C GLN A 44 -22.15 10.90 4.27
N THR A 45 -22.01 9.86 3.47
CA THR A 45 -21.73 8.51 3.96
C THR A 45 -20.28 8.40 4.44
N VAL A 46 -20.10 7.95 5.70
CA VAL A 46 -18.77 7.67 6.26
C VAL A 46 -18.49 6.19 6.08
N LEU A 47 -17.42 5.89 5.38
CA LEU A 47 -16.87 4.55 5.21
C LEU A 47 -15.81 4.32 6.28
N GLU A 48 -15.84 3.17 6.92
CA GLU A 48 -14.89 2.78 7.96
C GLU A 48 -14.34 1.39 7.70
N TRP A 49 -13.06 1.21 7.93
CA TRP A 49 -12.37 -0.08 7.89
C TRP A 49 -11.67 -0.31 9.21
N THR A 50 -11.83 -1.50 9.78
CA THR A 50 -11.13 -1.91 11.00
C THR A 50 -9.70 -2.33 10.69
N TYR A 51 -8.86 -2.43 11.72
CA TYR A 51 -7.51 -2.96 11.57
C TYR A 51 -7.51 -4.41 11.09
N ALA A 52 -8.47 -5.25 11.54
CA ALA A 52 -8.60 -6.62 11.05
C ALA A 52 -8.87 -6.68 9.54
N GLN A 53 -9.81 -5.87 9.05
CA GLN A 53 -10.10 -5.77 7.61
C GLN A 53 -8.88 -5.27 6.82
N MET A 54 -8.19 -4.25 7.33
CA MET A 54 -6.99 -3.73 6.69
C MET A 54 -5.86 -4.77 6.64
N ALA A 55 -5.65 -5.52 7.71
CA ALA A 55 -4.65 -6.59 7.75
C ALA A 55 -4.97 -7.73 6.77
N GLU A 56 -6.24 -8.11 6.64
CA GLU A 56 -6.68 -9.08 5.64
C GLU A 56 -6.39 -8.60 4.21
N ASP A 57 -6.73 -7.35 3.90
CA ASP A 57 -6.47 -6.75 2.59
C ASP A 57 -4.96 -6.59 2.29
N ILE A 58 -4.15 -6.32 3.32
CA ILE A 58 -2.68 -6.35 3.21
C ILE A 58 -2.19 -7.76 2.83
N ARG A 59 -2.73 -8.82 3.44
CA ARG A 59 -2.40 -10.21 3.09
C ARG A 59 -2.79 -10.56 1.66
N ARG A 60 -3.96 -10.12 1.18
CA ARG A 60 -4.39 -10.24 -0.22
C ARG A 60 -3.41 -9.54 -1.16
N THR A 61 -2.97 -8.34 -0.80
CA THR A 61 -1.98 -7.57 -1.57
C THR A 61 -0.65 -8.31 -1.68
N VAL A 62 -0.16 -8.89 -0.58
CA VAL A 62 1.09 -9.68 -0.60
C VAL A 62 0.97 -10.88 -1.54
N THR A 63 -0.15 -11.61 -1.48
CA THR A 63 -0.41 -12.73 -2.39
C THR A 63 -0.45 -12.26 -3.84
N TYR A 64 -1.26 -11.24 -4.14
CA TYR A 64 -1.39 -10.66 -5.47
C TYR A 64 -0.03 -10.27 -6.08
N LEU A 65 0.79 -9.57 -5.30
CA LEU A 65 2.09 -9.11 -5.77
C LEU A 65 3.07 -10.26 -6.03
N LYS A 66 3.11 -11.27 -5.15
CA LYS A 66 3.96 -12.45 -5.32
C LYS A 66 3.57 -13.30 -6.54
N GLU A 67 2.27 -13.36 -6.87
CA GLU A 67 1.76 -14.04 -8.06
C GLU A 67 1.99 -13.22 -9.34
N SER A 68 1.92 -11.89 -9.26
CA SER A 68 2.04 -11.00 -10.41
C SER A 68 3.49 -10.70 -10.80
N ILE A 69 4.43 -10.75 -9.85
CA ILE A 69 5.83 -10.34 -10.06
C ILE A 69 6.76 -11.49 -9.66
N PRO A 70 7.33 -12.22 -10.63
CA PRO A 70 8.36 -13.22 -10.35
C PRO A 70 9.57 -12.59 -9.63
N ASP A 71 10.13 -13.32 -8.65
CA ASP A 71 11.30 -12.87 -7.88
C ASP A 71 11.14 -11.43 -7.34
N ILE A 72 10.01 -11.20 -6.67
CA ILE A 72 9.55 -9.87 -6.24
C ILE A 72 10.54 -9.13 -5.33
N LYS A 73 11.41 -9.85 -4.60
CA LYS A 73 12.33 -9.22 -3.63
C LYS A 73 13.18 -8.14 -4.29
N GLY A 74 13.11 -6.91 -3.73
CA GLY A 74 13.84 -5.75 -4.25
C GLY A 74 13.28 -5.14 -5.54
N LYS A 75 12.23 -5.72 -6.15
CA LYS A 75 11.53 -5.10 -7.28
C LYS A 75 10.77 -3.87 -6.79
N LYS A 76 10.67 -2.85 -7.63
CA LYS A 76 10.01 -1.60 -7.28
C LYS A 76 8.55 -1.66 -7.72
N VAL A 77 7.64 -1.35 -6.81
CA VAL A 77 6.20 -1.25 -7.06
C VAL A 77 5.80 0.18 -6.78
N ALA A 78 5.32 0.88 -7.80
CA ALA A 78 4.95 2.29 -7.72
C ALA A 78 3.46 2.45 -7.39
N ILE A 79 3.14 3.50 -6.65
CA ILE A 79 1.76 3.96 -6.42
C ILE A 79 1.65 5.41 -6.91
N LEU A 80 0.77 5.62 -7.88
CA LEU A 80 0.44 6.91 -8.50
C LEU A 80 -1.05 7.19 -8.28
N SER A 81 -1.41 7.73 -7.13
CA SER A 81 -2.80 7.91 -6.71
C SER A 81 -2.94 9.00 -5.66
N ARG A 82 -4.16 9.48 -5.50
CA ARG A 82 -4.58 10.26 -4.33
C ARG A 82 -4.61 9.36 -3.09
N ASN A 83 -4.61 10.00 -1.92
CA ASN A 83 -4.78 9.29 -0.66
C ASN A 83 -6.16 8.62 -0.58
N CYS A 84 -6.19 7.31 -0.41
CA CYS A 84 -7.38 6.48 -0.23
C CYS A 84 -7.05 5.30 0.69
N TYR A 85 -8.04 4.49 1.01
CA TYR A 85 -7.85 3.28 1.82
C TYR A 85 -6.85 2.32 1.15
N GLU A 86 -7.03 2.07 -0.13
CA GLU A 86 -6.19 1.18 -0.92
C GLU A 86 -4.72 1.64 -0.93
N TYR A 87 -4.45 2.95 -0.88
CA TYR A 87 -3.09 3.48 -0.81
C TYR A 87 -2.33 2.93 0.41
N GLY A 88 -2.98 2.93 1.58
CA GLY A 88 -2.41 2.37 2.80
C GLY A 88 -2.21 0.86 2.71
N VAL A 89 -3.22 0.13 2.24
CA VAL A 89 -3.17 -1.33 2.05
C VAL A 89 -2.04 -1.73 1.10
N LEU A 90 -1.96 -1.09 -0.07
CA LEU A 90 -0.92 -1.35 -1.08
C LEU A 90 0.47 -1.00 -0.57
N SER A 91 0.61 0.08 0.20
CA SER A 91 1.89 0.48 0.79
C SER A 91 2.43 -0.60 1.73
N PHE A 92 1.63 -1.05 2.69
CA PHE A 92 2.03 -2.10 3.63
C PHE A 92 2.22 -3.44 2.92
N GLY A 93 1.32 -3.81 2.01
CA GLY A 93 1.41 -5.05 1.25
C GLY A 93 2.66 -5.12 0.37
N THR A 94 3.04 -4.00 -0.25
CA THR A 94 4.27 -3.92 -1.06
C THR A 94 5.50 -4.17 -0.18
N MET A 95 5.63 -3.47 0.93
CA MET A 95 6.75 -3.66 1.86
C MET A 95 6.83 -5.11 2.39
N LEU A 96 5.69 -5.70 2.75
CA LEU A 96 5.61 -7.06 3.28
C LEU A 96 5.76 -8.16 2.23
N SER A 97 5.63 -7.82 0.94
CA SER A 97 5.95 -8.76 -0.15
C SER A 97 7.45 -8.90 -0.40
N GLY A 98 8.28 -8.02 0.18
CA GLY A 98 9.71 -7.90 -0.08
C GLY A 98 10.05 -6.96 -1.24
N ALA A 99 9.06 -6.28 -1.82
CA ALA A 99 9.27 -5.26 -2.83
C ALA A 99 9.63 -3.91 -2.21
N VAL A 100 10.21 -3.03 -3.02
CA VAL A 100 10.46 -1.63 -2.67
C VAL A 100 9.24 -0.80 -3.05
N LEU A 101 8.63 -0.14 -2.07
CA LEU A 101 7.54 0.80 -2.31
C LEU A 101 8.08 2.09 -2.96
N VAL A 102 7.47 2.53 -4.05
CA VAL A 102 7.75 3.82 -4.68
C VAL A 102 6.49 4.68 -4.63
N THR A 103 6.57 5.82 -3.94
CA THR A 103 5.45 6.77 -3.87
C THR A 103 5.68 7.91 -4.84
N LEU A 104 4.74 8.10 -5.77
CA LEU A 104 4.80 9.13 -6.79
C LEU A 104 3.74 10.21 -6.52
N ASN A 105 4.08 11.46 -6.83
CA ASN A 105 3.13 12.55 -6.67
C ASN A 105 2.31 12.75 -7.97
N TYR A 106 1.02 12.41 -7.91
CA TYR A 106 0.09 12.54 -9.05
C TYR A 106 -0.10 13.98 -9.58
N LYS A 107 0.32 15.01 -8.83
CA LYS A 107 0.23 16.42 -9.23
C LYS A 107 1.40 16.89 -10.11
N LYS A 108 2.37 16.03 -10.35
CA LYS A 108 3.51 16.34 -11.22
C LYS A 108 3.09 16.37 -12.69
N THR A 109 3.90 17.05 -13.49
CA THR A 109 3.78 17.03 -14.95
C THR A 109 4.30 15.72 -15.52
N TRP A 110 3.89 15.37 -16.75
CA TRP A 110 4.38 14.15 -17.41
C TRP A 110 5.92 14.06 -17.48
N PRO A 111 6.66 15.09 -17.91
CA PRO A 111 8.12 15.01 -17.95
C PRO A 111 8.78 14.69 -16.60
N GLU A 112 8.21 15.20 -15.50
CA GLU A 112 8.71 14.90 -14.15
C GLU A 112 8.43 13.45 -13.76
N LEU A 113 7.20 12.96 -14.03
CA LEU A 113 6.82 11.57 -13.77
C LEU A 113 7.59 10.58 -14.66
N GLU A 114 7.75 10.89 -15.93
CA GLU A 114 8.52 10.07 -16.87
C GLU A 114 9.98 9.92 -16.42
N TYR A 115 10.59 11.01 -15.98
CA TYR A 115 11.93 10.98 -15.41
C TYR A 115 12.02 10.07 -14.17
N GLU A 116 11.10 10.23 -13.22
CA GLU A 116 11.08 9.42 -11.99
C GLU A 116 10.80 7.94 -12.28
N LEU A 117 9.82 7.65 -13.13
CA LEU A 117 9.51 6.29 -13.57
C LEU A 117 10.68 5.63 -14.31
N GLY A 118 11.36 6.40 -15.18
CA GLY A 118 12.57 5.94 -15.85
C GLY A 118 13.74 5.67 -14.90
N LEU A 119 13.84 6.44 -13.80
CA LEU A 119 14.89 6.24 -12.79
C LEU A 119 14.64 4.99 -11.94
N VAL A 120 13.37 4.74 -11.59
CA VAL A 120 13.04 3.60 -10.70
C VAL A 120 12.79 2.30 -11.44
N GLU A 121 12.38 2.34 -12.70
CA GLU A 121 12.07 1.17 -13.52
C GLU A 121 11.10 0.21 -12.76
N PRO A 122 9.85 0.62 -12.50
CA PRO A 122 8.93 -0.16 -11.69
C PRO A 122 8.52 -1.46 -12.38
N ALA A 123 8.37 -2.53 -11.62
CA ALA A 123 7.82 -3.80 -12.09
C ALA A 123 6.29 -3.75 -12.22
N LEU A 124 5.64 -2.84 -11.48
CA LEU A 124 4.20 -2.64 -11.50
C LEU A 124 3.88 -1.23 -10.99
N ILE A 125 2.80 -0.63 -11.50
CA ILE A 125 2.31 0.69 -11.10
C ILE A 125 0.84 0.58 -10.75
N PHE A 126 0.47 0.84 -9.49
CA PHE A 126 -0.92 1.02 -9.10
C PHE A 126 -1.35 2.47 -9.36
N GLU A 127 -2.55 2.65 -9.94
CA GLU A 127 -3.10 3.97 -10.26
C GLU A 127 -4.61 4.02 -10.03
N ASP A 128 -5.16 5.23 -9.79
CA ASP A 128 -6.56 5.42 -9.39
C ASP A 128 -7.54 5.65 -10.56
N GLY A 129 -7.08 5.51 -11.79
CA GLY A 129 -7.90 5.67 -13.01
C GLY A 129 -8.24 7.11 -13.38
N ILE A 130 -7.72 8.09 -12.64
CA ILE A 130 -8.03 9.50 -12.88
C ILE A 130 -7.06 10.07 -13.91
N ASP A 131 -7.60 10.85 -14.85
CA ASP A 131 -6.78 11.61 -15.77
C ASP A 131 -6.33 12.93 -15.11
N TYR A 132 -5.04 13.01 -14.82
CA TYR A 132 -4.38 14.22 -14.32
C TYR A 132 -3.74 15.08 -15.41
N GLY A 133 -4.09 14.82 -16.68
CA GLY A 133 -3.59 15.52 -17.85
C GLY A 133 -2.39 14.84 -18.52
N TYR A 134 -2.09 13.59 -18.17
CA TYR A 134 -1.01 12.78 -18.77
C TYR A 134 -1.39 11.30 -18.96
N ARG A 135 -2.70 11.01 -18.94
CA ARG A 135 -3.20 9.63 -19.04
C ARG A 135 -2.73 8.90 -20.28
N ALA A 136 -2.78 9.57 -21.43
CA ALA A 136 -2.41 8.98 -22.71
C ALA A 136 -0.91 8.63 -22.77
N GLU A 137 -0.05 9.51 -22.29
CA GLU A 137 1.39 9.29 -22.23
C GLU A 137 1.74 8.15 -21.25
N LEU A 138 1.10 8.12 -20.08
CA LEU A 138 1.29 7.07 -19.09
C LEU A 138 0.88 5.69 -19.65
N GLU A 139 -0.27 5.60 -20.32
CA GLU A 139 -0.74 4.35 -20.94
C GLU A 139 0.17 3.93 -22.10
N GLN A 140 0.63 4.87 -22.91
CA GLN A 140 1.55 4.57 -23.99
C GLN A 140 2.88 4.02 -23.50
N ALA A 141 3.45 4.60 -22.45
CA ALA A 141 4.76 4.25 -21.96
C ALA A 141 4.75 3.03 -21.02
N TYR A 142 3.72 2.90 -20.16
CA TYR A 142 3.67 1.95 -19.05
C TYR A 142 2.39 1.12 -19.00
N GLY A 143 1.52 1.14 -19.99
CA GLY A 143 0.19 0.50 -19.97
C GLY A 143 0.19 -0.96 -19.54
N SER A 144 1.20 -1.74 -19.92
CA SER A 144 1.34 -3.15 -19.50
C SER A 144 1.59 -3.33 -18.00
N LEU A 145 2.14 -2.31 -17.34
CA LEU A 145 2.49 -2.32 -15.90
C LEU A 145 1.38 -1.70 -15.03
N LEU A 146 0.41 -1.00 -15.63
CA LEU A 146 -0.66 -0.33 -14.88
C LEU A 146 -1.64 -1.33 -14.28
N ARG A 147 -2.03 -1.11 -13.04
CA ARG A 147 -3.04 -1.87 -12.32
C ARG A 147 -3.94 -0.93 -11.51
N PRO A 148 -5.25 -1.20 -11.44
CA PRO A 148 -6.12 -0.42 -10.56
C PRO A 148 -5.76 -0.63 -9.09
N MET A 149 -6.01 0.38 -8.26
CA MET A 149 -5.72 0.36 -6.83
C MET A 149 -6.34 -0.83 -6.09
N ASN A 150 -7.43 -1.38 -6.58
CA ASN A 150 -8.17 -2.50 -5.97
C ASN A 150 -7.84 -3.88 -6.58
N ALA A 151 -6.81 -4.01 -7.41
CA ALA A 151 -6.47 -5.25 -8.13
C ALA A 151 -6.23 -6.47 -7.21
N TYR A 152 -5.88 -6.24 -5.95
CA TYR A 152 -5.62 -7.29 -4.97
C TYR A 152 -6.89 -7.97 -4.42
N LYS A 153 -8.07 -7.36 -4.58
CA LYS A 153 -9.29 -7.76 -3.85
C LYS A 153 -9.76 -9.19 -4.13
N ASP A 154 -9.47 -9.72 -5.31
CA ASP A 154 -9.85 -11.09 -5.69
C ASP A 154 -8.84 -12.15 -5.25
N SER A 155 -7.67 -11.75 -4.77
CA SER A 155 -6.66 -12.67 -4.24
C SER A 155 -7.04 -13.23 -2.87
N GLN A 156 -6.62 -14.45 -2.56
CA GLN A 156 -6.82 -15.01 -1.22
C GLN A 156 -5.81 -14.41 -0.24
N PRO A 157 -6.21 -14.14 1.02
CA PRO A 157 -5.27 -13.68 2.04
C PRO A 157 -4.27 -14.80 2.38
N GLY A 158 -2.99 -14.55 2.10
CA GLY A 158 -1.91 -15.51 2.37
C GLY A 158 -1.25 -15.29 3.73
N GLU A 159 -0.33 -16.19 4.09
CA GLU A 159 0.49 -16.03 5.27
C GLU A 159 1.55 -14.95 5.06
N LEU A 160 1.77 -14.11 6.07
CA LEU A 160 2.86 -13.14 6.10
C LEU A 160 4.11 -13.80 6.69
N THR A 161 5.23 -13.56 6.04
CA THR A 161 6.55 -13.90 6.57
C THR A 161 7.32 -12.60 6.82
N ASN A 162 8.08 -12.55 7.89
CA ASN A 162 8.95 -11.39 8.12
C ASN A 162 10.13 -11.44 7.13
N CYS A 163 9.99 -10.69 6.04
CA CYS A 163 11.01 -10.57 4.99
C CYS A 163 11.75 -9.22 5.03
N ILE A 164 11.49 -8.41 6.07
CA ILE A 164 12.07 -7.06 6.19
C ILE A 164 13.46 -7.18 6.80
N ASP A 165 14.45 -6.78 6.03
CA ASP A 165 15.83 -6.61 6.47
C ASP A 165 16.05 -5.10 6.76
N PRO A 166 16.50 -4.71 7.97
CA PRO A 166 16.72 -3.32 8.31
C PRO A 166 17.79 -2.63 7.45
N ASP A 167 18.65 -3.38 6.79
CA ASP A 167 19.71 -2.87 5.93
C ASP A 167 19.31 -2.78 4.45
N GLU A 168 18.12 -3.27 4.08
CA GLU A 168 17.61 -3.20 2.71
C GLU A 168 16.72 -1.99 2.48
N LEU A 169 16.70 -1.51 1.23
CA LEU A 169 15.82 -0.42 0.79
C LEU A 169 14.35 -0.87 0.86
N LEU A 170 13.53 -0.11 1.57
CA LEU A 170 12.11 -0.41 1.77
C LEU A 170 11.19 0.55 1.00
N VAL A 171 11.54 1.83 0.96
CA VAL A 171 10.70 2.88 0.36
C VAL A 171 11.56 3.89 -0.39
N LEU A 172 11.10 4.29 -1.58
CA LEU A 172 11.57 5.46 -2.34
C LEU A 172 10.43 6.48 -2.41
N MET A 173 10.72 7.72 -2.09
CA MET A 173 9.74 8.83 -2.12
C MET A 173 10.21 9.94 -3.06
N PHE A 174 9.31 10.43 -3.91
CA PHE A 174 9.53 11.51 -4.87
C PHE A 174 8.55 12.67 -4.68
#